data_4f8ec0cf43d21d1e6ba6dbf7e210dbb1
#
_entry.id   4f8ec0cf43d21d1e6ba6dbf7e210dbb1
#
_cell.length_a   1.000
_cell.length_b   1.000
_cell.length_c   1.000
_cell.angle_alpha   90.00
_cell.angle_beta   90.00
_cell.angle_gamma   90.00
#
_symmetry.space_group_name_H-M   'P 1'
#
loop_
_entity.id
_entity.type
_entity.pdbx_description
1 polymer ?
#
loop_
_entity_poly.entity_id
_entity_poly.type
_entity_poly.pdbx_seq_one_letter_code
_entity_poly.pdbx_strand_id
1 'polypeptide(L)'
;MMKVRHILSSLAMVLVLLLVTGYAHGAENLLANGGFEDGVMDPWSIYGDAPGEVVQAGAIEGKYCLHVTTPKGGNFWDAGLQHAGHIFETGKSYTLAAFLKSPDKLEINFKPELGEDPWTGYGSQAFTMTETWQEYHIETGAIPDKVDPATITFHIAYEVGEFYIDAVRFYEGAYTPGEVSAVRPQAKLATVWGKIKAY
;
A
#
# COMPACT_ATOMS: atom_id res chain seq x y z
N MET A 1 51.27 -67.54 6.03
CA MET A 1 51.42 -66.10 5.81
C MET A 1 50.15 -65.60 5.12
N MET A 2 49.20 -65.02 5.87
CA MET A 2 47.92 -64.50 5.34
C MET A 2 48.08 -63.01 5.27
N LYS A 3 47.87 -62.40 4.07
CA LYS A 3 47.78 -60.96 3.81
C LYS A 3 46.40 -60.48 4.09
N VAL A 4 46.20 -59.65 5.12
CA VAL A 4 44.95 -58.95 5.38
C VAL A 4 44.88 -57.70 4.49
N ARG A 5 43.87 -57.63 3.59
CA ARG A 5 43.59 -56.46 2.78
C ARG A 5 42.60 -55.56 3.55
N HIS A 6 43.06 -54.39 3.93
CA HIS A 6 42.18 -53.35 4.45
C HIS A 6 41.34 -52.72 3.34
N ILE A 7 40.05 -52.87 3.43
CA ILE A 7 39.09 -52.15 2.57
C ILE A 7 38.73 -50.86 3.33
N LEU A 8 39.24 -49.74 2.81
CA LEU A 8 38.81 -48.40 3.23
C LEU A 8 37.51 -48.08 2.48
N SER A 9 36.40 -48.14 3.21
CA SER A 9 35.12 -47.64 2.73
C SER A 9 35.02 -46.12 2.97
N SER A 10 35.18 -45.35 1.89
CA SER A 10 34.97 -43.92 1.92
C SER A 10 33.46 -43.61 1.99
N LEU A 11 33.01 -43.18 3.17
CA LEU A 11 31.65 -42.70 3.37
C LEU A 11 31.56 -41.25 2.83
N ALA A 12 31.10 -41.08 1.63
CA ALA A 12 30.80 -39.76 1.06
C ALA A 12 29.55 -39.19 1.74
N MET A 13 29.75 -38.27 2.68
CA MET A 13 28.68 -37.52 3.31
C MET A 13 28.17 -36.45 2.34
N VAL A 14 27.04 -36.70 1.67
CA VAL A 14 26.37 -35.71 0.83
C VAL A 14 25.64 -34.74 1.76
N LEU A 15 26.21 -33.54 1.94
CA LEU A 15 25.60 -32.44 2.65
C LEU A 15 24.57 -31.79 1.71
N VAL A 16 23.30 -32.17 1.84
CA VAL A 16 22.21 -31.50 1.11
C VAL A 16 21.94 -30.16 1.80
N LEU A 17 22.48 -29.09 1.22
CA LEU A 17 22.17 -27.72 1.62
C LEU A 17 20.74 -27.38 1.15
N LEU A 18 19.76 -27.54 2.01
CA LEU A 18 18.40 -27.03 1.77
C LEU A 18 18.47 -25.49 1.81
N LEU A 19 18.60 -24.87 0.65
CA LEU A 19 18.33 -23.45 0.44
C LEU A 19 16.83 -23.24 0.65
N VAL A 20 16.43 -22.93 1.88
CA VAL A 20 15.11 -22.37 2.15
C VAL A 20 15.13 -20.96 1.57
N THR A 21 14.73 -20.81 0.30
CA THR A 21 14.38 -19.51 -0.25
C THR A 21 13.11 -19.07 0.46
N GLY A 22 13.28 -18.38 1.58
CA GLY A 22 12.18 -17.64 2.20
C GLY A 22 11.72 -16.60 1.18
N TYR A 23 10.63 -16.87 0.51
CA TYR A 23 9.88 -15.81 -0.14
C TYR A 23 9.46 -14.88 1.01
N ALA A 24 10.04 -13.69 1.07
CA ALA A 24 9.50 -12.63 1.88
C ALA A 24 8.11 -12.33 1.31
N HIS A 25 7.08 -12.94 1.89
CA HIS A 25 5.72 -12.47 1.67
C HIS A 25 5.71 -11.04 2.23
N GLY A 26 5.45 -10.07 1.39
CA GLY A 26 5.15 -8.73 1.87
C GLY A 26 4.08 -8.83 2.96
N ALA A 27 4.14 -7.95 3.97
CA ALA A 27 3.13 -7.95 5.01
C ALA A 27 1.73 -7.86 4.38
N GLU A 28 0.78 -8.65 4.91
CA GLU A 28 -0.60 -8.67 4.42
C GLU A 28 -1.24 -7.29 4.58
N ASN A 29 -1.83 -6.76 3.50
CA ASN A 29 -2.59 -5.53 3.57
C ASN A 29 -3.90 -5.77 4.32
N LEU A 30 -4.09 -5.08 5.42
CA LEU A 30 -5.29 -5.18 6.26
C LEU A 30 -6.48 -4.37 5.73
N LEU A 31 -6.27 -3.57 4.65
CA LEU A 31 -7.32 -2.80 3.99
C LEU A 31 -7.94 -3.60 2.86
N ALA A 32 -9.26 -3.69 2.86
CA ALA A 32 -9.99 -4.12 1.67
C ALA A 32 -9.99 -3.01 0.63
N ASN A 33 -9.92 -3.39 -0.64
CA ASN A 33 -10.01 -2.46 -1.78
C ASN A 33 -9.07 -1.23 -1.69
N GLY A 34 -7.84 -1.43 -1.20
CA GLY A 34 -6.85 -0.35 -1.06
C GLY A 34 -6.36 0.24 -2.39
N GLY A 35 -6.47 -0.50 -3.49
CA GLY A 35 -6.18 -0.06 -4.86
C GLY A 35 -7.42 0.31 -5.66
N PHE A 36 -8.62 0.32 -5.05
CA PHE A 36 -9.91 0.64 -5.70
C PHE A 36 -10.25 -0.25 -6.92
N GLU A 37 -9.61 -1.42 -7.02
CA GLU A 37 -9.71 -2.32 -8.18
C GLU A 37 -11.08 -2.98 -8.35
N ASP A 38 -11.95 -2.90 -7.34
CA ASP A 38 -13.35 -3.31 -7.42
C ASP A 38 -14.20 -2.34 -8.29
N GLY A 39 -13.63 -1.19 -8.69
CA GLY A 39 -14.30 -0.17 -9.48
C GLY A 39 -15.33 0.65 -8.70
N VAL A 40 -15.35 0.49 -7.39
CA VAL A 40 -16.19 1.21 -6.43
C VAL A 40 -15.35 1.68 -5.24
N MET A 41 -15.87 2.65 -4.50
CA MET A 41 -15.16 3.18 -3.33
C MET A 41 -15.33 2.28 -2.10
N ASP A 42 -16.44 1.55 -1.97
CA ASP A 42 -16.70 0.68 -0.81
C ASP A 42 -15.54 -0.30 -0.53
N PRO A 43 -15.12 -0.48 0.72
CA PRO A 43 -15.67 0.00 2.00
C PRO A 43 -15.12 1.36 2.46
N TRP A 44 -14.42 2.08 1.62
CA TRP A 44 -13.99 3.45 1.90
C TRP A 44 -15.19 4.39 1.93
N SER A 45 -15.12 5.41 2.76
CA SER A 45 -16.12 6.46 2.85
C SER A 45 -15.47 7.83 2.95
N ILE A 46 -16.18 8.86 2.50
CA ILE A 46 -15.76 10.25 2.63
C ILE A 46 -16.78 10.99 3.49
N TYR A 47 -16.30 11.81 4.41
CA TYR A 47 -17.10 12.75 5.17
C TYR A 47 -16.70 14.20 4.86
N GLY A 48 -17.57 15.16 5.19
CA GLY A 48 -17.45 16.54 4.76
C GLY A 48 -17.85 16.74 3.29
N ASP A 49 -17.68 17.95 2.77
CA ASP A 49 -18.07 18.30 1.41
C ASP A 49 -16.96 17.98 0.40
N ALA A 50 -16.55 16.70 0.33
CA ALA A 50 -15.44 16.23 -0.50
C ALA A 50 -15.92 15.09 -1.40
N PRO A 51 -16.43 15.36 -2.62
CA PRO A 51 -16.83 14.29 -3.53
C PRO A 51 -15.63 13.46 -3.98
N GLY A 52 -15.82 12.13 -4.02
CA GLY A 52 -14.85 11.16 -4.52
C GLY A 52 -15.44 10.28 -5.60
N GLU A 53 -14.63 9.92 -6.59
CA GLU A 53 -14.99 9.07 -7.72
C GLU A 53 -13.86 8.09 -8.04
N VAL A 54 -14.21 6.80 -8.22
CA VAL A 54 -13.26 5.80 -8.71
C VAL A 54 -13.13 5.93 -10.22
N VAL A 55 -11.93 6.22 -10.69
CA VAL A 55 -11.63 6.53 -12.10
C VAL A 55 -10.61 5.56 -12.70
N GLN A 56 -10.66 5.39 -14.03
CA GLN A 56 -9.72 4.54 -14.78
C GLN A 56 -8.50 5.31 -15.31
N ALA A 57 -8.44 6.61 -15.08
CA ALA A 57 -7.43 7.47 -15.69
C ALA A 57 -6.19 7.58 -14.80
N GLY A 58 -5.11 6.94 -15.21
CA GLY A 58 -3.78 7.19 -14.67
C GLY A 58 -3.53 6.61 -13.29
N ALA A 59 -4.12 5.45 -12.95
CA ALA A 59 -3.78 4.64 -11.79
C ALA A 59 -2.27 4.32 -11.76
N ILE A 60 -1.69 4.23 -10.57
CA ILE A 60 -0.29 3.81 -10.40
C ILE A 60 -0.17 2.30 -10.38
N GLU A 61 -1.20 1.62 -9.87
CA GLU A 61 -1.32 0.17 -9.86
C GLU A 61 -2.65 -0.23 -10.52
N GLY A 62 -2.69 -1.41 -11.15
CA GLY A 62 -3.92 -1.96 -11.70
C GLY A 62 -4.59 -1.08 -12.75
N LYS A 63 -5.87 -0.81 -12.54
CA LYS A 63 -6.75 -0.14 -13.52
C LYS A 63 -7.44 1.11 -12.97
N TYR A 64 -7.68 1.16 -11.69
CA TYR A 64 -8.48 2.19 -11.03
C TYR A 64 -7.66 2.94 -9.98
N CYS A 65 -8.06 4.16 -9.69
CA CYS A 65 -7.64 4.94 -8.54
C CYS A 65 -8.82 5.80 -8.07
N LEU A 66 -8.76 6.32 -6.85
CA LEU A 66 -9.75 7.26 -6.35
C LEU A 66 -9.30 8.69 -6.66
N HIS A 67 -10.19 9.46 -7.29
CA HIS A 67 -10.09 10.90 -7.48
C HIS A 67 -10.97 11.60 -6.44
N VAL A 68 -10.43 12.58 -5.75
CA VAL A 68 -11.14 13.33 -4.69
C VAL A 68 -10.99 14.82 -4.95
N THR A 69 -12.11 15.53 -4.87
CA THR A 69 -12.14 17.00 -4.83
C THR A 69 -12.20 17.44 -3.38
N THR A 70 -11.30 18.32 -2.96
CA THR A 70 -11.18 18.75 -1.58
C THR A 70 -11.82 20.10 -1.32
N PRO A 71 -12.53 20.29 -0.18
CA PRO A 71 -12.95 21.59 0.31
C PRO A 71 -11.82 22.24 1.10
N LYS A 72 -11.97 23.55 1.34
CA LYS A 72 -11.25 24.21 2.43
C LYS A 72 -12.14 24.27 3.67
N GLY A 73 -11.78 23.55 4.73
CA GLY A 73 -12.46 23.60 6.01
C GLY A 73 -12.01 24.75 6.90
N GLY A 74 -12.70 24.93 8.01
CA GLY A 74 -12.22 25.73 9.14
C GLY A 74 -11.03 25.06 9.83
N ASN A 75 -11.05 23.71 9.83
CA ASN A 75 -9.96 22.85 10.27
C ASN A 75 -9.66 21.80 9.19
N PHE A 76 -8.42 21.31 9.14
CA PHE A 76 -8.01 20.32 8.15
C PHE A 76 -8.74 18.95 8.28
N TRP A 77 -9.37 18.70 9.42
CA TRP A 77 -10.17 17.49 9.70
C TRP A 77 -11.67 17.64 9.40
N ASP A 78 -12.12 18.77 8.87
CA ASP A 78 -13.53 18.98 8.54
C ASP A 78 -14.00 18.13 7.36
N ALA A 79 -13.07 17.55 6.59
CA ALA A 79 -13.33 16.51 5.60
C ALA A 79 -12.23 15.45 5.63
N GLY A 80 -12.60 14.21 5.32
CA GLY A 80 -11.66 13.09 5.30
C GLY A 80 -12.14 11.90 4.49
N LEU A 81 -11.16 11.14 3.98
CA LEU A 81 -11.33 9.80 3.44
C LEU A 81 -10.99 8.81 4.56
N GLN A 82 -11.84 7.81 4.79
CA GLN A 82 -11.64 6.86 5.87
C GLN A 82 -12.01 5.42 5.50
N HIS A 83 -11.32 4.49 6.15
CA HIS A 83 -11.62 3.07 6.14
C HIS A 83 -11.80 2.61 7.59
N ALA A 84 -13.03 2.32 7.97
CA ALA A 84 -13.40 1.97 9.34
C ALA A 84 -13.38 0.45 9.60
N GLY A 85 -13.59 0.06 10.86
CA GLY A 85 -13.77 -1.34 11.24
C GLY A 85 -12.48 -2.10 11.49
N HIS A 86 -11.41 -1.38 11.84
CA HIS A 86 -10.14 -1.98 12.21
C HIS A 86 -10.01 -2.20 13.71
N ILE A 87 -9.00 -2.97 14.09
CA ILE A 87 -8.54 -3.18 15.45
C ILE A 87 -7.02 -3.04 15.45
N PHE A 88 -6.49 -2.21 16.34
CA PHE A 88 -5.05 -2.17 16.57
C PHE A 88 -4.74 -2.93 17.85
N GLU A 89 -3.87 -3.93 17.75
CA GLU A 89 -3.54 -4.81 18.86
C GLU A 89 -2.41 -4.25 19.72
N THR A 90 -2.52 -4.41 21.03
CA THR A 90 -1.50 -4.00 22.00
C THR A 90 -0.12 -4.55 21.65
N GLY A 91 0.89 -3.70 21.69
CA GLY A 91 2.30 -4.02 21.44
C GLY A 91 2.67 -4.15 19.97
N LYS A 92 1.73 -4.16 19.06
CA LYS A 92 1.99 -4.18 17.61
C LYS A 92 2.27 -2.78 17.09
N SER A 93 3.04 -2.70 16.02
CA SER A 93 3.25 -1.47 15.23
C SER A 93 2.69 -1.68 13.84
N TYR A 94 2.18 -0.62 13.26
CA TYR A 94 1.58 -0.66 11.92
C TYR A 94 2.16 0.42 11.03
N THR A 95 2.17 0.16 9.74
CA THR A 95 2.49 1.13 8.69
C THR A 95 1.25 1.44 7.86
N LEU A 96 0.97 2.72 7.67
CA LEU A 96 0.02 3.24 6.68
C LEU A 96 0.83 3.85 5.54
N ALA A 97 0.65 3.35 4.32
CA ALA A 97 1.30 3.86 3.12
C ALA A 97 0.27 4.04 2.00
N ALA A 98 0.47 5.03 1.15
CA ALA A 98 -0.38 5.28 -0.02
C ALA A 98 0.41 5.99 -1.11
N PHE A 99 0.08 5.71 -2.37
CA PHE A 99 0.51 6.53 -3.49
C PHE A 99 -0.48 7.67 -3.70
N LEU A 100 0.06 8.88 -3.82
CA LEU A 100 -0.71 10.11 -3.98
C LEU A 100 -0.10 10.99 -5.07
N LYS A 101 -0.95 11.75 -5.75
CA LYS A 101 -0.56 12.88 -6.60
C LYS A 101 -1.63 13.96 -6.55
N SER A 102 -1.22 15.22 -6.70
CA SER A 102 -2.13 16.36 -6.81
C SER A 102 -1.55 17.40 -7.78
N PRO A 103 -2.30 17.81 -8.81
CA PRO A 103 -1.88 18.91 -9.67
C PRO A 103 -1.75 20.23 -8.87
N ASP A 104 -2.50 20.36 -7.78
CA ASP A 104 -2.56 21.54 -6.93
C ASP A 104 -1.55 21.50 -5.77
N LYS A 105 -0.79 20.42 -5.63
CA LYS A 105 0.18 20.21 -4.53
C LYS A 105 -0.41 20.38 -3.14
N LEU A 106 -1.61 19.82 -2.95
CA LEU A 106 -2.35 19.92 -1.69
C LEU A 106 -1.63 19.22 -0.53
N GLU A 107 -1.97 19.63 0.69
CA GLU A 107 -1.62 18.89 1.89
C GLU A 107 -2.66 17.82 2.21
N ILE A 108 -2.20 16.69 2.75
CA ILE A 108 -3.01 15.60 3.27
C ILE A 108 -2.40 15.11 4.59
N ASN A 109 -3.23 14.80 5.58
CA ASN A 109 -2.75 14.26 6.85
C ASN A 109 -3.14 12.79 6.99
N PHE A 110 -2.18 11.92 7.24
CA PHE A 110 -2.37 10.50 7.53
C PHE A 110 -2.60 10.32 9.03
N LYS A 111 -3.66 9.63 9.41
CA LYS A 111 -4.00 9.43 10.82
C LYS A 111 -4.71 8.10 11.07
N PRO A 112 -3.98 7.00 11.35
CA PRO A 112 -4.57 5.85 12.04
C PRO A 112 -5.06 6.29 13.43
N GLU A 113 -6.32 6.03 13.77
CA GLU A 113 -6.92 6.60 14.98
C GLU A 113 -7.96 5.70 15.63
N LEU A 114 -8.33 6.02 16.87
CA LEU A 114 -9.55 5.53 17.49
C LEU A 114 -10.74 6.02 16.66
N GLY A 115 -11.63 5.11 16.28
CA GLY A 115 -12.76 5.37 15.37
C GLY A 115 -13.95 6.10 16.01
N GLU A 116 -13.79 6.65 17.21
CA GLU A 116 -14.80 7.39 17.97
C GLU A 116 -14.15 8.47 18.84
N ASP A 117 -14.97 9.33 19.48
CA ASP A 117 -14.47 10.35 20.42
C ASP A 117 -13.61 9.71 21.53
N PRO A 118 -12.40 10.23 21.81
CA PRO A 118 -11.82 11.52 21.39
C PRO A 118 -10.95 11.48 20.11
N TRP A 119 -11.09 10.51 19.21
CA TRP A 119 -10.37 10.41 17.93
C TRP A 119 -8.84 10.41 18.10
N THR A 120 -8.36 9.71 19.13
CA THR A 120 -6.94 9.63 19.46
C THR A 120 -6.14 9.04 18.30
N GLY A 121 -5.14 9.77 17.78
CA GLY A 121 -4.27 9.32 16.71
C GLY A 121 -3.11 8.45 17.21
N TYR A 122 -2.80 7.42 16.46
CA TYR A 122 -1.64 6.53 16.64
C TYR A 122 -0.65 6.77 15.51
N GLY A 123 0.01 7.91 15.53
CA GLY A 123 0.74 8.50 14.43
C GLY A 123 -0.14 9.50 13.67
N SER A 124 0.44 10.66 13.35
CA SER A 124 -0.23 11.69 12.55
C SER A 124 0.84 12.53 11.86
N GLN A 125 0.76 12.64 10.55
CA GLN A 125 1.71 13.42 9.77
C GLN A 125 1.05 14.01 8.53
N ALA A 126 1.27 15.30 8.30
CA ALA A 126 0.88 15.98 7.08
C ALA A 126 1.99 15.84 6.01
N PHE A 127 1.57 15.71 4.77
CA PHE A 127 2.43 15.65 3.59
C PHE A 127 1.92 16.61 2.54
N THR A 128 2.82 17.32 1.86
CA THR A 128 2.51 18.05 0.64
C THR A 128 2.65 17.10 -0.55
N MET A 129 1.56 16.91 -1.30
CA MET A 129 1.54 16.04 -2.48
C MET A 129 2.30 16.68 -3.64
N THR A 130 2.82 15.83 -4.53
CA THR A 130 3.47 16.25 -5.78
C THR A 130 2.56 16.05 -6.98
N GLU A 131 2.87 16.69 -8.11
CA GLU A 131 2.12 16.54 -9.37
C GLU A 131 2.20 15.12 -9.96
N THR A 132 3.21 14.36 -9.58
CA THR A 132 3.41 12.97 -10.00
C THR A 132 3.19 12.03 -8.84
N TRP A 133 2.86 10.77 -9.14
CA TRP A 133 2.70 9.75 -8.13
C TRP A 133 3.95 9.64 -7.24
N GLN A 134 3.73 9.76 -5.94
CA GLN A 134 4.73 9.58 -4.89
C GLN A 134 4.13 8.71 -3.78
N GLU A 135 4.89 7.78 -3.25
CA GLU A 135 4.49 7.05 -2.05
C GLU A 135 4.82 7.84 -0.79
N TYR A 136 3.83 7.94 0.09
CA TYR A 136 3.93 8.52 1.42
C TYR A 136 3.59 7.47 2.47
N HIS A 137 4.21 7.53 3.63
CA HIS A 137 3.92 6.59 4.69
C HIS A 137 4.15 7.18 6.08
N ILE A 138 3.48 6.58 7.07
CA ILE A 138 3.72 6.79 8.49
C ILE A 138 3.72 5.45 9.22
N GLU A 139 4.36 5.42 10.40
CA GLU A 139 4.35 4.29 11.31
C GLU A 139 3.67 4.70 12.62
N THR A 140 2.84 3.82 13.20
CA THR A 140 2.12 4.11 14.46
C THR A 140 3.02 4.09 15.69
N GLY A 141 4.20 3.45 15.59
CA GLY A 141 4.90 2.97 16.77
C GLY A 141 4.15 1.80 17.43
N ALA A 142 4.62 1.36 18.59
CA ALA A 142 3.95 0.28 19.33
C ALA A 142 2.64 0.80 19.94
N ILE A 143 1.53 0.12 19.67
CA ILE A 143 0.22 0.44 20.23
C ILE A 143 0.22 0.15 21.73
N PRO A 144 -0.03 1.14 22.60
CA PRO A 144 0.07 0.94 24.05
C PRO A 144 -1.05 0.04 24.60
N ASP A 145 -2.27 0.24 24.12
CA ASP A 145 -3.47 -0.51 24.52
C ASP A 145 -4.30 -0.82 23.26
N LYS A 146 -5.07 -1.92 23.31
CA LYS A 146 -5.95 -2.30 22.19
C LYS A 146 -6.88 -1.14 21.81
N VAL A 147 -6.98 -0.84 20.52
CA VAL A 147 -7.87 0.18 19.94
C VAL A 147 -8.99 -0.52 19.17
N ASP A 148 -10.22 -0.34 19.65
CA ASP A 148 -11.41 -0.99 19.06
C ASP A 148 -12.65 -0.14 19.38
N PRO A 149 -13.30 0.51 18.40
CA PRO A 149 -12.99 0.46 16.97
C PRO A 149 -11.80 1.34 16.59
N ALA A 150 -11.06 0.94 15.56
CA ALA A 150 -10.03 1.76 14.94
C ALA A 150 -10.40 2.13 13.50
N THR A 151 -9.87 3.26 13.03
CA THR A 151 -10.13 3.78 11.67
C THR A 151 -8.83 4.27 11.05
N ILE A 152 -8.69 4.06 9.76
CA ILE A 152 -7.64 4.66 8.95
C ILE A 152 -8.23 5.91 8.30
N THR A 153 -7.70 7.08 8.64
CA THR A 153 -8.22 8.37 8.20
C THR A 153 -7.15 9.18 7.46
N PHE A 154 -7.57 9.80 6.36
CA PHE A 154 -6.83 10.84 5.66
C PHE A 154 -7.63 12.14 5.78
N HIS A 155 -7.11 13.13 6.51
CA HIS A 155 -7.75 14.45 6.58
C HIS A 155 -7.33 15.30 5.37
N ILE A 156 -8.30 15.94 4.73
CA ILE A 156 -8.14 16.52 3.39
C ILE A 156 -8.68 17.95 3.24
N ALA A 157 -9.16 18.58 4.32
CA ALA A 157 -9.78 19.91 4.23
C ALA A 157 -8.78 21.08 4.41
N TYR A 158 -7.56 20.94 3.94
CA TYR A 158 -6.55 22.01 4.00
C TYR A 158 -6.86 23.14 3.03
N GLU A 159 -7.09 22.81 1.76
CA GLU A 159 -7.35 23.76 0.68
C GLU A 159 -8.26 23.14 -0.39
N VAL A 160 -8.88 24.03 -1.19
CA VAL A 160 -9.67 23.61 -2.35
C VAL A 160 -8.76 23.13 -3.46
N GLY A 161 -9.05 21.98 -4.03
CA GLY A 161 -8.32 21.41 -5.15
C GLY A 161 -8.71 19.96 -5.40
N GLU A 162 -7.81 19.21 -6.02
CA GLU A 162 -8.03 17.80 -6.31
C GLU A 162 -6.78 16.95 -6.08
N PHE A 163 -7.00 15.69 -5.74
CA PHE A 163 -5.91 14.72 -5.67
C PHE A 163 -6.38 13.33 -6.11
N TYR A 164 -5.40 12.47 -6.37
CA TYR A 164 -5.60 11.06 -6.67
C TYR A 164 -4.87 10.22 -5.63
N ILE A 165 -5.51 9.14 -5.19
CA ILE A 165 -4.96 8.17 -4.24
C ILE A 165 -5.12 6.75 -4.78
N ASP A 166 -4.11 5.91 -4.57
CA ASP A 166 -4.07 4.54 -5.06
C ASP A 166 -3.13 3.68 -4.22
N ALA A 167 -3.24 2.37 -4.35
CA ALA A 167 -2.38 1.38 -3.70
C ALA A 167 -2.20 1.65 -2.20
N VAL A 168 -3.30 1.95 -1.50
CA VAL A 168 -3.30 2.19 -0.06
C VAL A 168 -3.04 0.88 0.67
N ARG A 169 -2.07 0.90 1.58
CA ARG A 169 -1.68 -0.25 2.38
C ARG A 169 -1.65 0.11 3.85
N PHE A 170 -2.26 -0.73 4.66
CA PHE A 170 -2.10 -0.72 6.11
C PHE A 170 -1.75 -2.12 6.57
N TYR A 171 -0.63 -2.28 7.24
CA TYR A 171 -0.11 -3.60 7.59
C TYR A 171 0.71 -3.54 8.88
N GLU A 172 0.87 -4.71 9.53
CA GLU A 172 1.70 -4.85 10.72
C GLU A 172 3.19 -4.82 10.34
N GLY A 173 3.98 -4.04 11.09
CA GLY A 173 5.43 -3.96 10.96
C GLY A 173 5.92 -2.63 10.37
N ALA A 174 7.24 -2.57 10.17
CA ALA A 174 7.96 -1.42 9.65
C ALA A 174 7.70 -1.21 8.16
N TYR A 175 7.90 0.03 7.71
CA TYR A 175 7.70 0.40 6.33
C TYR A 175 8.55 -0.42 5.35
N THR A 176 7.88 -0.90 4.31
CA THR A 176 8.51 -1.45 3.11
C THR A 176 7.94 -0.73 1.88
N PRO A 177 8.78 -0.26 0.95
CA PRO A 177 8.31 0.39 -0.27
C PRO A 177 7.30 -0.47 -1.04
N GLY A 178 6.27 0.18 -1.59
CA GLY A 178 5.31 -0.50 -2.44
C GLY A 178 5.95 -0.94 -3.76
N GLU A 179 5.75 -2.20 -4.12
CA GLU A 179 6.07 -2.67 -5.46
C GLU A 179 4.93 -2.28 -6.40
N VAL A 180 4.97 -1.07 -6.95
CA VAL A 180 4.06 -0.75 -8.05
C VAL A 180 4.52 -1.53 -9.27
N SER A 181 3.74 -2.54 -9.64
CA SER A 181 3.88 -3.15 -10.96
C SER A 181 3.54 -2.08 -11.98
N ALA A 182 4.57 -1.39 -12.48
CA ALA A 182 4.39 -0.54 -13.65
C ALA A 182 3.56 -1.35 -14.64
N VAL A 183 2.38 -0.86 -15.00
CA VAL A 183 1.59 -1.44 -16.08
C VAL A 183 2.54 -1.52 -17.25
N ARG A 184 3.10 -2.72 -17.49
CA ARG A 184 3.97 -2.92 -18.65
C ARG A 184 3.09 -2.55 -19.82
N PRO A 185 3.45 -1.54 -20.64
CA PRO A 185 2.74 -1.31 -21.87
C PRO A 185 2.67 -2.67 -22.52
N GLN A 186 1.43 -3.19 -22.75
CA GLN A 186 1.30 -4.50 -23.43
C GLN A 186 2.27 -4.46 -24.58
N ALA A 187 3.29 -5.33 -24.54
CA ALA A 187 4.29 -5.39 -25.57
C ALA A 187 3.50 -5.48 -26.86
N LYS A 188 3.48 -4.41 -27.64
CA LYS A 188 2.93 -4.47 -29.00
C LYS A 188 3.62 -5.68 -29.59
N LEU A 189 2.84 -6.74 -29.81
CA LEU A 189 3.31 -7.89 -30.57
C LEU A 189 3.98 -7.29 -31.78
N ALA A 190 5.30 -7.31 -31.81
CA ALA A 190 6.05 -6.96 -33.00
C ALA A 190 5.59 -7.98 -34.04
N THR A 191 4.60 -7.58 -34.80
CA THR A 191 4.14 -8.35 -35.96
C THR A 191 5.35 -8.50 -36.81
N VAL A 192 5.89 -9.73 -36.83
CA VAL A 192 7.00 -10.13 -37.70
C VAL A 192 6.47 -10.12 -39.13
N TRP A 193 6.32 -8.95 -39.71
CA TRP A 193 6.03 -8.74 -41.14
C TRP A 193 7.30 -8.84 -42.01
N GLY A 194 8.41 -9.29 -41.45
CA GLY A 194 9.72 -9.34 -42.11
C GLY A 194 10.10 -10.64 -42.78
N LYS A 195 9.24 -11.69 -42.88
CA LYS A 195 9.63 -12.98 -43.43
C LYS A 195 8.73 -13.52 -44.54
N ILE A 196 8.01 -12.67 -45.25
CA ILE A 196 7.31 -13.13 -46.48
C ILE A 196 7.75 -12.24 -47.65
N LYS A 197 9.00 -12.27 -48.02
CA LYS A 197 9.52 -11.88 -49.35
C LYS A 197 10.83 -12.62 -49.61
N ALA A 198 10.73 -13.90 -49.89
CA ALA A 198 11.77 -14.66 -50.58
C ALA A 198 11.13 -15.90 -51.15
N TYR A 199 10.49 -15.74 -52.33
CA TYR A 199 10.43 -16.70 -53.44
C TYR A 199 9.90 -15.93 -54.66
#